data_4523eb28a24d9087c6ef3fa7f4101122
#
_entry.id   4523eb28a24d9087c6ef3fa7f4101122
#
_cell.length_a   1.000
_cell.length_b   1.000
_cell.length_c   1.000
_cell.angle_alpha   90.00
_cell.angle_beta   90.00
_cell.angle_gamma   90.00
#
_symmetry.space_group_name_H-M   'P 1'
#
loop_
_entity.id
_entity.type
_entity.pdbx_description
1 polymer ?
#
loop_
_entity_poly.entity_id
_entity_poly.type
_entity_poly.pdbx_seq_one_letter_code
_entity_poly.pdbx_strand_id
1 'polypeptide(L)'
;MGYFKENNFQGGVHIVNTPEAVKDLAEKMCGKTLVTKQSGDIGFPCNCVYIVEKIQIEKEFYLSLTLDRKAGCPVFIYSTAGGMSIEDVAHTNPEKIFKINVSMKDGVDVDDLTKAAKNLGINNHLKS
;
A
#
# COMPACT_ATOMS: atom_id res chain seq x y z
N MET A 1 -6.47 12.23 -4.19
CA MET A 1 -5.36 12.68 -3.33
C MET A 1 -5.98 13.32 -2.10
N GLY A 2 -5.43 13.14 -0.91
CA GLY A 2 -5.96 13.77 0.30
C GLY A 2 -5.46 15.21 0.49
N TYR A 3 -6.07 15.94 1.41
CA TYR A 3 -5.66 17.31 1.78
C TYR A 3 -5.84 17.55 3.28
N PHE A 4 -5.14 18.54 3.83
CA PHE A 4 -5.28 18.97 5.23
C PHE A 4 -6.25 20.15 5.32
N LYS A 5 -7.28 20.01 6.20
CA LYS A 5 -8.38 20.98 6.30
C LYS A 5 -7.92 22.39 6.65
N GLU A 6 -7.03 22.50 7.62
CA GLU A 6 -6.68 23.77 8.26
C GLU A 6 -5.84 24.69 7.39
N ASN A 7 -5.09 24.13 6.43
CA ASN A 7 -4.18 24.89 5.57
C ASN A 7 -4.29 24.54 4.08
N ASN A 8 -5.25 23.67 3.73
CA ASN A 8 -5.47 23.16 2.36
C ASN A 8 -4.21 22.56 1.70
N PHE A 9 -3.26 22.08 2.54
CA PHE A 9 -2.04 21.43 2.07
C PHE A 9 -2.38 20.08 1.44
N GLN A 10 -1.87 19.84 0.24
CA GLN A 10 -2.24 18.69 -0.58
C GLN A 10 -1.28 17.52 -0.38
N GLY A 11 -1.86 16.31 -0.23
CA GLY A 11 -1.11 15.06 -0.13
C GLY A 11 -0.60 14.76 1.29
N GLY A 12 -0.57 13.48 1.64
CA GLY A 12 -0.03 12.99 2.92
C GLY A 12 1.34 12.30 2.78
N VAL A 13 1.87 12.20 1.55
CA VAL A 13 3.18 11.59 1.27
C VAL A 13 3.98 12.51 0.39
N HIS A 14 5.19 12.85 0.84
CA HIS A 14 6.09 13.76 0.15
C HIS A 14 7.50 13.21 0.13
N ILE A 15 8.21 13.45 -0.96
CA ILE A 15 9.63 13.09 -1.10
C ILE A 15 10.42 14.38 -1.11
N VAL A 16 11.41 14.49 -0.23
CA VAL A 16 12.30 15.64 -0.08
C VAL A 16 13.74 15.19 0.08
N ASN A 17 14.68 16.10 -0.11
CA ASN A 17 16.10 15.79 -0.13
C ASN A 17 16.89 16.45 1.00
N THR A 18 16.26 17.28 1.83
CA THR A 18 16.94 17.97 2.93
C THR A 18 16.16 17.88 4.23
N PRO A 19 16.84 17.87 5.40
CA PRO A 19 16.19 17.84 6.70
C PRO A 19 15.29 19.06 6.96
N GLU A 20 15.67 20.24 6.43
CA GLU A 20 14.89 21.47 6.57
C GLU A 20 13.54 21.35 5.87
N ALA A 21 13.53 20.76 4.66
CA ALA A 21 12.29 20.49 3.92
C ALA A 21 11.41 19.46 4.64
N VAL A 22 12.01 18.46 5.30
CA VAL A 22 11.26 17.50 6.14
C VAL A 22 10.56 18.22 7.28
N LYS A 23 11.26 19.12 7.98
CA LYS A 23 10.71 19.91 9.09
C LYS A 23 9.54 20.77 8.61
N ASP A 24 9.71 21.50 7.53
CA ASP A 24 8.66 22.36 6.94
C ASP A 24 7.39 21.57 6.57
N LEU A 25 7.56 20.37 5.97
CA LEU A 25 6.44 19.49 5.66
C LEU A 25 5.77 18.93 6.92
N ALA A 26 6.54 18.51 7.91
CA ALA A 26 6.00 18.01 9.18
C ALA A 26 5.14 19.09 9.88
N GLU A 27 5.58 20.33 9.89
CA GLU A 27 4.81 21.46 10.47
C GLU A 27 3.50 21.74 9.69
N LYS A 28 3.49 21.49 8.38
CA LYS A 28 2.27 21.62 7.56
C LYS A 28 1.27 20.48 7.77
N MET A 29 1.72 19.32 8.25
CA MET A 29 0.89 18.12 8.40
C MET A 29 0.51 17.83 9.86
N CYS A 30 1.47 17.92 10.79
CA CYS A 30 1.22 17.61 12.21
C CYS A 30 0.22 18.57 12.83
N GLY A 31 -0.66 18.02 13.68
CA GLY A 31 -1.72 18.76 14.35
C GLY A 31 -2.86 19.20 13.42
N LYS A 32 -2.91 18.71 12.20
CA LYS A 32 -3.96 19.01 11.21
C LYS A 32 -4.86 17.81 10.96
N THR A 33 -5.96 18.03 10.28
CA THR A 33 -6.94 16.98 9.92
C THR A 33 -6.77 16.58 8.46
N LEU A 34 -6.31 15.36 8.21
CA LEU A 34 -6.16 14.80 6.87
C LEU A 34 -7.50 14.25 6.38
N VAL A 35 -7.98 14.77 5.26
CA VAL A 35 -9.15 14.30 4.53
C VAL A 35 -8.72 13.46 3.34
N THR A 36 -9.28 12.27 3.21
CA THR A 36 -9.04 11.34 2.10
C THR A 36 -10.36 10.78 1.60
N LYS A 37 -10.36 10.07 0.48
CA LYS A 37 -11.55 9.33 0.00
C LYS A 37 -12.09 8.34 1.06
N GLN A 38 -11.21 7.77 1.88
CA GLN A 38 -11.55 6.77 2.89
C GLN A 38 -12.12 7.38 4.16
N SER A 39 -11.62 8.56 4.58
CA SER A 39 -12.07 9.24 5.79
C SER A 39 -13.34 10.07 5.59
N GLY A 40 -13.71 10.32 4.34
CA GLY A 40 -14.77 11.28 4.02
C GLY A 40 -14.47 12.69 4.58
N ASP A 41 -15.49 13.54 4.67
CA ASP A 41 -15.34 14.94 5.11
C ASP A 41 -14.94 15.10 6.58
N ILE A 42 -15.11 14.06 7.39
CA ILE A 42 -14.69 14.09 8.81
C ILE A 42 -13.17 14.20 8.90
N GLY A 43 -12.44 13.39 8.13
CA GLY A 43 -11.00 13.31 8.16
C GLY A 43 -10.44 12.58 9.39
N PHE A 44 -9.12 12.43 9.43
CA PHE A 44 -8.39 11.86 10.57
C PHE A 44 -7.36 12.85 11.11
N PRO A 45 -7.20 12.97 12.45
CA PRO A 45 -6.17 13.81 13.02
C PRO A 45 -4.78 13.24 12.68
N CYS A 46 -3.91 14.08 12.16
CA CYS A 46 -2.51 13.76 11.88
C CYS A 46 -1.64 14.25 13.05
N ASN A 47 -1.44 13.40 14.05
CA ASN A 47 -0.67 13.76 15.25
C ASN A 47 0.84 13.54 15.06
N CYS A 48 1.24 12.73 14.11
CA CYS A 48 2.65 12.46 13.78
C CYS A 48 2.81 12.15 12.29
N VAL A 49 4.02 12.28 11.80
CA VAL A 49 4.43 11.85 10.46
C VAL A 49 5.51 10.79 10.57
N TYR A 50 5.50 9.86 9.64
CA TYR A 50 6.52 8.83 9.51
C TYR A 50 7.57 9.29 8.52
N ILE A 51 8.83 9.37 8.96
CA ILE A 51 9.96 9.79 8.13
C ILE A 51 10.81 8.57 7.84
N VAL A 52 11.05 8.33 6.56
CA VAL A 52 11.80 7.18 6.07
C VAL A 52 12.91 7.66 5.16
N GLU A 53 14.11 7.12 5.32
CA GLU A 53 15.19 7.31 4.35
C GLU A 53 14.76 6.76 3.00
N LYS A 54 14.94 7.57 1.95
CA LYS A 54 14.61 7.15 0.59
C LYS A 54 15.65 6.15 0.09
N ILE A 55 15.19 4.94 -0.20
CA ILE A 55 15.96 3.93 -0.90
C ILE A 55 15.67 3.97 -2.40
N GLN A 56 16.60 3.51 -3.22
CA GLN A 56 16.34 3.32 -4.64
C GLN A 56 15.47 2.08 -4.82
N ILE A 57 14.26 2.30 -5.34
CA ILE A 57 13.30 1.22 -5.61
C ILE A 57 13.53 0.74 -7.04
N GLU A 58 13.88 -0.54 -7.21
CA GLU A 58 14.03 -1.17 -8.53
C GLU A 58 12.67 -1.67 -9.04
N LYS A 59 11.83 -2.20 -8.15
CA LYS A 59 10.52 -2.76 -8.51
C LYS A 59 9.56 -2.66 -7.34
N GLU A 60 8.34 -2.28 -7.62
CA GLU A 60 7.26 -2.23 -6.64
C GLU A 60 6.23 -3.32 -6.92
N PHE A 61 5.77 -3.97 -5.87
CA PHE A 61 4.69 -4.94 -5.91
C PHE A 61 3.57 -4.52 -4.99
N TYR A 62 2.36 -4.96 -5.30
CA TYR A 62 1.27 -4.90 -4.35
C TYR A 62 1.12 -6.26 -3.67
N LEU A 63 1.01 -6.28 -2.35
CA LEU A 63 0.68 -7.46 -1.57
C LEU A 63 -0.23 -7.07 -0.41
N SER A 64 -1.35 -7.75 -0.26
CA SER A 64 -2.29 -7.51 0.83
C SER A 64 -2.88 -8.85 1.30
N LEU A 65 -3.09 -8.97 2.60
CA LEU A 65 -3.89 -10.04 3.20
C LEU A 65 -5.17 -9.42 3.74
N THR A 66 -6.32 -9.86 3.24
CA THR A 66 -7.62 -9.33 3.64
C THR A 66 -8.64 -10.47 3.79
N LEU A 67 -9.81 -10.16 4.34
CA LEU A 67 -10.89 -11.13 4.47
C LEU A 67 -11.83 -11.02 3.26
N ASP A 68 -11.97 -12.08 2.50
CA ASP A 68 -13.01 -12.18 1.47
C ASP A 68 -14.31 -12.67 2.12
N ARG A 69 -15.25 -11.74 2.28
CA ARG A 69 -16.55 -12.03 2.91
C ARG A 69 -17.43 -12.97 2.10
N LYS A 70 -17.23 -13.05 0.78
CA LYS A 70 -17.99 -13.96 -0.09
C LYS A 70 -17.46 -15.38 0.00
N ALA A 71 -16.13 -15.53 0.02
CA ALA A 71 -15.47 -16.81 0.18
C ALA A 71 -15.43 -17.28 1.64
N GLY A 72 -15.65 -16.37 2.61
CA GLY A 72 -15.60 -16.68 4.04
C GLY A 72 -14.20 -17.05 4.55
N CYS A 73 -13.15 -16.66 3.84
CA CYS A 73 -11.77 -16.97 4.20
C CYS A 73 -10.84 -15.76 3.96
N PRO A 74 -9.67 -15.75 4.61
CA PRO A 74 -8.61 -14.80 4.28
C PRO A 74 -8.13 -15.03 2.84
N VAL A 75 -7.75 -13.95 2.16
CA VAL A 75 -7.22 -14.00 0.81
C VAL A 75 -5.97 -13.13 0.70
N PHE A 76 -4.92 -13.67 0.11
CA PHE A 76 -3.81 -12.89 -0.41
C PHE A 76 -4.19 -12.30 -1.77
N ILE A 77 -4.03 -10.99 -1.89
CA ILE A 77 -4.15 -10.28 -3.16
C ILE A 77 -2.78 -9.73 -3.50
N TYR A 78 -2.28 -10.03 -4.68
CA TYR A 78 -0.97 -9.56 -5.12
C TYR A 78 -1.01 -9.13 -6.58
N SER A 79 -0.11 -8.19 -6.93
CA SER A 79 0.02 -7.65 -8.27
C SER A 79 1.45 -7.21 -8.56
N THR A 80 1.83 -7.30 -9.82
CA THR A 80 3.07 -6.70 -10.35
C THR A 80 2.96 -5.18 -10.53
N ALA A 81 1.76 -4.62 -10.41
CA ALA A 81 1.50 -3.20 -10.48
C ALA A 81 1.50 -2.60 -9.07
N GLY A 82 2.70 -2.43 -8.48
CA GLY A 82 2.90 -1.71 -7.22
C GLY A 82 2.89 -0.20 -7.43
N GLY A 83 2.89 0.56 -6.31
CA GLY A 83 2.92 2.02 -6.34
C GLY A 83 1.64 2.71 -6.83
N MET A 84 0.62 1.94 -7.19
CA MET A 84 -0.69 2.40 -7.66
C MET A 84 -1.80 1.97 -6.72
N SER A 85 -2.95 2.67 -6.78
CA SER A 85 -4.17 2.20 -6.10
C SER A 85 -4.61 0.86 -6.71
N ILE A 86 -4.81 -0.15 -5.88
CA ILE A 86 -5.25 -1.47 -6.35
C ILE A 86 -6.64 -1.41 -6.99
N GLU A 87 -7.47 -0.46 -6.57
CA GLU A 87 -8.78 -0.19 -7.16
C GLU A 87 -8.63 0.30 -8.61
N ASP A 88 -7.67 1.18 -8.86
CA ASP A 88 -7.39 1.67 -10.21
C ASP A 88 -6.83 0.54 -11.09
N VAL A 89 -5.95 -0.31 -10.53
CA VAL A 89 -5.43 -1.50 -11.24
C VAL A 89 -6.57 -2.47 -11.57
N ALA A 90 -7.53 -2.66 -10.65
CA ALA A 90 -8.69 -3.53 -10.87
C ALA A 90 -9.60 -3.05 -12.01
N HIS A 91 -9.65 -1.74 -12.25
CA HIS A 91 -10.42 -1.17 -13.36
C HIS A 91 -9.67 -1.19 -14.69
N THR A 92 -8.36 -0.93 -14.67
CA THR A 92 -7.57 -0.76 -15.91
C THR A 92 -6.89 -2.05 -16.38
N ASN A 93 -6.40 -2.87 -15.45
CA ASN A 93 -5.64 -4.08 -15.74
C ASN A 93 -6.00 -5.22 -14.77
N PRO A 94 -7.24 -5.70 -14.75
CA PRO A 94 -7.69 -6.73 -13.79
C PRO A 94 -6.89 -8.03 -13.90
N GLU A 95 -6.32 -8.33 -15.06
CA GLU A 95 -5.49 -9.51 -15.31
C GLU A 95 -4.15 -9.49 -14.55
N LYS A 96 -3.74 -8.34 -14.01
CA LYS A 96 -2.53 -8.21 -13.18
C LYS A 96 -2.78 -8.46 -11.71
N ILE A 97 -4.04 -8.68 -11.31
CA ILE A 97 -4.42 -8.95 -9.94
C ILE A 97 -4.63 -10.44 -9.75
N PHE A 98 -3.86 -11.01 -8.85
CA PHE A 98 -3.92 -12.42 -8.49
C PHE A 98 -4.46 -12.57 -7.08
N LYS A 99 -5.14 -13.71 -6.83
CA LYS A 99 -5.70 -14.02 -5.53
C LYS A 99 -5.35 -15.46 -5.14
N ILE A 100 -5.03 -15.65 -3.86
CA ILE A 100 -4.83 -16.96 -3.23
C ILE A 100 -5.70 -17.03 -1.99
N ASN A 101 -6.63 -17.97 -1.95
CA ASN A 101 -7.41 -18.22 -0.76
C ASN A 101 -6.55 -18.91 0.31
N VAL A 102 -6.67 -18.45 1.55
CA VAL A 102 -5.90 -18.98 2.67
C VAL A 102 -6.79 -19.89 3.51
N SER A 103 -6.35 -21.13 3.71
CA SER A 103 -7.04 -22.03 4.64
C SER A 103 -6.85 -21.52 6.08
N MET A 104 -7.95 -21.37 6.82
CA MET A 104 -7.88 -21.02 8.25
C MET A 104 -7.20 -22.09 9.10
N LYS A 105 -7.17 -23.33 8.62
CA LYS A 105 -6.60 -24.49 9.31
C LYS A 105 -5.14 -24.72 8.92
N ASP A 106 -4.86 -24.69 7.62
CA ASP A 106 -3.59 -25.18 7.07
C ASP A 106 -2.68 -24.02 6.59
N GLY A 107 -3.23 -22.78 6.53
CA GLY A 107 -2.50 -21.61 6.05
C GLY A 107 -2.50 -21.51 4.51
N VAL A 108 -1.40 -21.04 3.97
CA VAL A 108 -1.18 -20.89 2.51
C VAL A 108 -0.46 -22.10 1.98
N ASP A 109 -0.92 -22.63 0.85
CA ASP A 109 -0.26 -23.73 0.16
C ASP A 109 1.08 -23.28 -0.45
N VAL A 110 2.12 -24.12 -0.31
CA VAL A 110 3.47 -23.81 -0.82
C VAL A 110 3.50 -23.72 -2.34
N ASP A 111 2.69 -24.51 -3.03
CA ASP A 111 2.58 -24.45 -4.49
C ASP A 111 1.97 -23.14 -4.95
N ASP A 112 1.00 -22.59 -4.23
CA ASP A 112 0.41 -21.30 -4.50
C ASP A 112 1.38 -20.16 -4.24
N LEU A 113 2.20 -20.23 -3.18
CA LEU A 113 3.29 -19.29 -2.94
C LEU A 113 4.34 -19.34 -4.06
N THR A 114 4.67 -20.53 -4.52
CA THR A 114 5.62 -20.71 -5.64
C THR A 114 5.08 -20.13 -6.95
N LYS A 115 3.80 -20.29 -7.24
CA LYS A 115 3.13 -19.64 -8.37
C LYS A 115 3.13 -18.12 -8.24
N ALA A 116 2.84 -17.60 -7.03
CA ALA A 116 2.86 -16.18 -6.76
C ALA A 116 4.25 -15.57 -7.00
N ALA A 117 5.31 -16.21 -6.50
CA ALA A 117 6.68 -15.77 -6.72
C ALA A 117 7.03 -15.72 -8.21
N LYS A 118 6.63 -16.73 -8.99
CA LYS A 118 6.82 -16.77 -10.45
C LYS A 118 6.06 -15.63 -11.14
N ASN A 119 4.79 -15.41 -10.79
CA ASN A 119 3.97 -14.33 -11.34
C ASN A 119 4.56 -12.95 -11.07
N LEU A 120 5.14 -12.76 -9.88
CA LEU A 120 5.84 -11.53 -9.51
C LEU A 120 7.22 -11.40 -10.18
N GLY A 121 7.71 -12.45 -10.83
CA GLY A 121 9.05 -12.48 -11.43
C GLY A 121 10.17 -12.54 -10.39
N ILE A 122 9.85 -13.04 -9.20
CA ILE A 122 10.83 -13.28 -8.12
C ILE A 122 11.47 -14.63 -8.39
N ASN A 123 12.63 -14.64 -9.03
CA ASN A 123 13.36 -15.86 -9.33
C ASN A 123 14.27 -16.24 -8.17
N ASN A 124 14.01 -17.40 -7.57
CA ASN A 124 14.94 -18.31 -6.84
C ASN A 124 15.95 -17.74 -5.82
N HIS A 125 15.70 -16.63 -5.14
CA HIS A 125 16.53 -16.24 -4.00
C HIS A 125 16.00 -16.73 -2.63
N LEU A 126 14.95 -17.56 -2.62
CA LEU A 126 14.38 -18.16 -1.38
C LEU A 126 14.92 -19.58 -1.12
N LYS A 127 16.14 -19.89 -1.54
CA LYS A 127 16.87 -21.09 -1.15
C LYS A 127 18.05 -20.68 -0.28
N SER A 128 17.80 -20.28 0.94
CA SER A 128 18.77 -20.36 2.05
C SER A 128 18.03 -20.29 3.38
#